data_e7094f658570cdc3513b0a0df53add40
#
_entry.id   e7094f658570cdc3513b0a0df53add40
#
_cell.length_a   1.000
_cell.length_b   1.000
_cell.length_c   1.000
_cell.angle_alpha   90.00
_cell.angle_beta   90.00
_cell.angle_gamma   90.00
#
_symmetry.space_group_name_H-M   'P 1'
#
loop_
_entity.id
_entity.type
_entity.pdbx_description
1 polymer ?
#
loop_
_entity_poly.entity_id
_entity_poly.type
_entity_poly.pdbx_seq_one_letter_code
_entity_poly.pdbx_strand_id
1 'polypeptide(L)'
;ENDWALKDAQGPRNEDMHYQECVQKQYRALRRKGCNTDIITMEHDLSDYKLLTVPMAYMFYHGYAEKLCTFAENGGTLVISYWSGLVDETDKCYLEGTPNGLMEAAGIRTEEIDALYDWEENHAIPEAGSHLGISNVYTCKNLCELVEVSDAEVLMRYGKDFYAGRPVLTHKAYGKGHVYYVCADMEQAFYEDFYGRT
;
A
#
# COMPACT_ATOMS: atom_id res chain seq x y z
N GLU A 1 12.10 -7.61 10.43
CA GLU A 1 11.13 -8.63 10.88
C GLU A 1 10.13 -8.98 9.79
N ASN A 2 9.47 -8.01 9.12
CA ASN A 2 8.59 -8.31 7.98
C ASN A 2 9.26 -9.15 6.89
N ASP A 3 10.51 -8.87 6.52
CA ASP A 3 11.26 -9.66 5.54
C ASP A 3 11.46 -11.12 6.00
N TRP A 4 11.71 -11.31 7.29
CA TRP A 4 11.85 -12.63 7.88
C TRP A 4 10.51 -13.36 7.95
N ALA A 5 9.48 -12.72 8.48
CA ALA A 5 8.14 -13.29 8.60
C ALA A 5 7.58 -13.71 7.23
N LEU A 6 7.77 -12.88 6.20
CA LEU A 6 7.29 -13.16 4.85
C LEU A 6 8.05 -14.30 4.14
N LYS A 7 9.28 -14.61 4.54
CA LYS A 7 10.02 -15.77 4.02
C LYS A 7 9.52 -17.09 4.61
N ASP A 8 9.09 -17.06 5.87
CA ASP A 8 8.58 -18.23 6.57
C ASP A 8 7.06 -18.37 6.45
N ALA A 9 6.34 -17.28 6.19
CA ALA A 9 4.90 -17.29 6.04
C ALA A 9 4.49 -18.07 4.80
N GLN A 10 3.52 -18.94 4.95
CA GLN A 10 2.83 -19.57 3.82
C GLN A 10 1.85 -18.55 3.21
N GLY A 11 2.41 -17.62 2.46
CA GLY A 11 1.63 -16.64 1.71
C GLY A 11 0.84 -17.28 0.55
N PRO A 12 0.06 -16.48 -0.18
CA PRO A 12 -0.70 -16.95 -1.34
C PRO A 12 0.19 -17.39 -2.51
N ARG A 13 1.47 -17.04 -2.48
CA ARG A 13 2.50 -17.55 -3.38
C ARG A 13 3.38 -18.55 -2.63
N ASN A 14 3.74 -19.63 -3.31
CA ASN A 14 4.67 -20.64 -2.77
C ASN A 14 6.16 -20.24 -2.92
N GLU A 15 6.42 -19.02 -3.33
CA GLU A 15 7.74 -18.46 -3.62
C GLU A 15 7.93 -17.13 -2.91
N ASP A 16 9.04 -16.45 -3.21
CA ASP A 16 9.36 -15.13 -2.65
C ASP A 16 8.21 -14.13 -2.87
N MET A 17 7.80 -13.48 -1.80
CA MET A 17 6.76 -12.44 -1.82
C MET A 17 7.30 -11.09 -2.32
N HIS A 18 8.58 -11.02 -2.71
CA HIS A 18 9.24 -9.83 -3.24
C HIS A 18 9.21 -8.60 -2.31
N TYR A 19 9.20 -8.80 -1.00
CA TYR A 19 9.15 -7.73 -0.01
C TYR A 19 10.25 -6.68 -0.21
N GLN A 20 11.51 -7.14 -0.36
CA GLN A 20 12.65 -6.23 -0.54
C GLN A 20 12.52 -5.42 -1.82
N GLU A 21 12.00 -6.01 -2.90
CA GLU A 21 11.76 -5.31 -4.14
C GLU A 21 10.68 -4.23 -3.99
N CYS A 22 9.60 -4.53 -3.29
CA CYS A 22 8.53 -3.57 -2.98
C CYS A 22 9.08 -2.35 -2.22
N VAL A 23 9.88 -2.57 -1.17
CA VAL A 23 10.55 -1.50 -0.41
C VAL A 23 11.48 -0.69 -1.33
N GLN A 24 12.30 -1.37 -2.14
CA GLN A 24 13.27 -0.73 -3.02
C GLN A 24 12.61 0.09 -4.13
N LYS A 25 11.48 -0.34 -4.70
CA LYS A 25 10.73 0.41 -5.71
C LYS A 25 10.33 1.79 -5.17
N GLN A 26 9.76 1.83 -3.98
CA GLN A 26 9.32 3.07 -3.33
C GLN A 26 10.52 3.96 -2.93
N TYR A 27 11.53 3.38 -2.31
CA TYR A 27 12.75 4.11 -1.95
C TYR A 27 13.43 4.75 -3.16
N ARG A 28 13.62 3.99 -4.26
CA ARG A 28 14.23 4.50 -5.50
C ARG A 28 13.41 5.65 -6.11
N ALA A 29 12.08 5.53 -6.11
CA ALA A 29 11.22 6.56 -6.64
C ALA A 29 11.37 7.89 -5.87
N LEU A 30 11.32 7.86 -4.54
CA LEU A 30 11.53 9.01 -3.68
C LEU A 30 12.93 9.63 -3.88
N ARG A 31 13.98 8.79 -3.89
CA ARG A 31 15.36 9.28 -4.12
C ARG A 31 15.54 9.92 -5.49
N ARG A 32 14.93 9.38 -6.54
CA ARG A 32 14.97 9.98 -7.88
C ARG A 32 14.25 11.33 -7.96
N LYS A 33 13.27 11.57 -7.10
CA LYS A 33 12.60 12.89 -6.96
C LYS A 33 13.40 13.89 -6.11
N GLY A 34 14.54 13.47 -5.56
CA GLY A 34 15.37 14.34 -4.73
C GLY A 34 14.92 14.44 -3.28
N CYS A 35 14.00 13.58 -2.84
CA CYS A 35 13.56 13.56 -1.45
C CYS A 35 14.66 12.99 -0.55
N ASN A 36 14.89 13.64 0.61
CA ASN A 36 15.65 13.02 1.68
C ASN A 36 14.79 11.88 2.26
N THR A 37 15.35 10.67 2.29
CA THR A 37 14.59 9.46 2.61
C THR A 37 15.37 8.60 3.59
N ASP A 38 14.74 8.27 4.71
CA ASP A 38 15.23 7.35 5.72
C ASP A 38 14.49 6.03 5.64
N ILE A 39 15.14 4.94 6.05
CA ILE A 39 14.50 3.66 6.34
C ILE A 39 14.46 3.53 7.85
N ILE A 40 13.27 3.46 8.40
CA ILE A 40 13.01 3.52 9.85
C ILE A 40 12.27 2.28 10.32
N THR A 41 12.32 2.02 11.63
CA THR A 41 11.55 0.96 12.28
C THR A 41 10.19 1.47 12.75
N MET A 42 9.30 0.57 13.14
CA MET A 42 7.96 0.91 13.65
C MET A 42 8.00 1.75 14.94
N GLU A 43 9.07 1.62 15.76
CA GLU A 43 9.21 2.43 16.99
C GLU A 43 9.72 3.85 16.74
N HIS A 44 10.27 4.13 15.55
CA HIS A 44 10.86 5.45 15.26
C HIS A 44 9.85 6.59 15.40
N ASP A 45 10.28 7.74 15.92
CA ASP A 45 9.45 8.94 15.99
C ASP A 45 9.14 9.47 14.59
N LEU A 46 7.87 9.78 14.33
CA LEU A 46 7.38 10.24 13.02
C LEU A 46 7.23 11.76 12.92
N SER A 47 7.50 12.51 13.97
CA SER A 47 7.21 13.95 14.07
C SER A 47 7.93 14.81 13.01
N ASP A 48 9.10 14.38 12.54
CA ASP A 48 9.91 15.12 11.57
C ASP A 48 9.58 14.77 10.10
N TYR A 49 8.72 13.78 9.88
CA TYR A 49 8.39 13.33 8.54
C TYR A 49 7.10 13.98 8.02
N LYS A 50 7.05 14.22 6.71
CA LYS A 50 5.86 14.72 6.01
C LYS A 50 5.17 13.63 5.20
N LEU A 51 5.95 12.67 4.72
CA LEU A 51 5.48 11.53 3.97
C LEU A 51 6.07 10.26 4.57
N LEU A 52 5.21 9.28 4.82
CA LEU A 52 5.58 7.96 5.30
C LEU A 52 5.07 6.91 4.32
N THR A 53 5.94 5.99 3.93
CA THR A 53 5.54 4.82 3.14
C THR A 53 5.59 3.57 4.01
N VAL A 54 4.56 2.74 3.89
CA VAL A 54 4.41 1.47 4.60
C VAL A 54 4.31 0.35 3.55
N PRO A 55 5.46 -0.02 2.94
CA PRO A 55 5.47 -0.99 1.86
C PRO A 55 5.33 -2.41 2.41
N MET A 56 4.24 -3.08 2.06
CA MET A 56 4.02 -4.50 2.33
C MET A 56 4.35 -4.88 3.80
N ALA A 57 3.88 -4.05 4.74
CA ALA A 57 4.13 -4.25 6.16
C ALA A 57 3.17 -5.29 6.73
N TYR A 58 3.42 -6.55 6.41
CA TYR A 58 2.62 -7.72 6.75
C TYR A 58 2.25 -7.78 8.23
N MET A 59 3.24 -7.59 9.09
CA MET A 59 3.11 -7.65 10.54
C MET A 59 3.03 -6.26 11.15
N PHE A 60 2.03 -6.00 11.97
CA PHE A 60 1.93 -4.78 12.77
C PHE A 60 2.18 -5.11 14.25
N TYR A 61 3.06 -4.35 14.87
CA TYR A 61 3.22 -4.37 16.32
C TYR A 61 2.07 -3.64 17.00
N HIS A 62 1.82 -4.02 18.23
CA HIS A 62 0.81 -3.36 19.04
C HIS A 62 0.99 -1.84 19.07
N GLY A 63 -0.07 -1.09 18.77
CA GLY A 63 -0.06 0.37 18.72
C GLY A 63 0.50 0.99 17.42
N TYR A 64 0.99 0.19 16.47
CA TYR A 64 1.56 0.75 15.24
C TYR A 64 0.49 1.35 14.31
N ALA A 65 -0.66 0.71 14.16
CA ALA A 65 -1.76 1.26 13.38
C ALA A 65 -2.25 2.62 13.92
N GLU A 66 -2.42 2.75 15.24
CA GLU A 66 -2.79 4.00 15.90
C GLU A 66 -1.74 5.11 15.68
N LYS A 67 -0.46 4.73 15.69
CA LYS A 67 0.63 5.66 15.40
C LYS A 67 0.57 6.18 13.95
N LEU A 68 0.27 5.32 12.98
CA LEU A 68 0.08 5.69 11.59
C LEU A 68 -1.14 6.60 11.40
N CYS A 69 -2.26 6.28 12.05
CA CYS A 69 -3.45 7.13 12.06
C CYS A 69 -3.12 8.52 12.61
N THR A 70 -2.46 8.58 13.76
CA THR A 70 -2.05 9.86 14.40
C THR A 70 -1.13 10.68 13.48
N PHE A 71 -0.21 10.03 12.77
CA PHE A 71 0.64 10.70 11.79
C PHE A 71 -0.18 11.38 10.68
N ALA A 72 -1.14 10.66 10.10
CA ALA A 72 -2.01 11.20 9.07
C ALA A 72 -2.95 12.30 9.63
N GLU A 73 -3.57 12.08 10.80
CA GLU A 73 -4.43 13.08 11.45
C GLU A 73 -3.73 14.43 11.68
N ASN A 74 -2.44 14.41 11.99
CA ASN A 74 -1.64 15.60 12.23
C ASN A 74 -1.11 16.28 10.95
N GLY A 75 -1.44 15.78 9.77
CA GLY A 75 -1.12 16.40 8.49
C GLY A 75 -0.06 15.66 7.67
N GLY A 76 0.34 14.46 8.08
CA GLY A 76 1.24 13.60 7.32
C GLY A 76 0.55 12.98 6.10
N THR A 77 1.32 12.69 5.06
CA THR A 77 0.89 11.86 3.93
C THR A 77 1.33 10.43 4.16
N LEU A 78 0.38 9.52 4.33
CA LEU A 78 0.61 8.10 4.57
C LEU A 78 0.32 7.31 3.28
N VAL A 79 1.29 6.53 2.82
CA VAL A 79 1.13 5.62 1.67
C VAL A 79 1.31 4.19 2.14
N ILE A 80 0.22 3.43 2.13
CA ILE A 80 0.20 2.01 2.52
C ILE A 80 0.13 1.19 1.24
N SER A 81 0.89 0.11 1.16
CA SER A 81 0.74 -0.82 0.05
C SER A 81 0.05 -2.11 0.49
N TYR A 82 -0.39 -2.87 -0.49
CA TYR A 82 -0.96 -4.20 -0.37
C TYR A 82 -0.21 -5.08 0.65
N TRP A 83 -0.86 -6.10 1.17
CA TRP A 83 -0.31 -7.07 2.11
C TRP A 83 0.22 -6.43 3.40
N SER A 84 -0.50 -5.41 3.91
CA SER A 84 -0.12 -4.70 5.14
C SER A 84 -1.14 -4.92 6.26
N GLY A 85 -0.65 -5.11 7.50
CA GLY A 85 -1.50 -5.25 8.68
C GLY A 85 -2.34 -6.51 8.71
N LEU A 86 -1.78 -7.65 8.28
CA LEU A 86 -2.47 -8.93 8.29
C LEU A 86 -2.34 -9.66 9.63
N VAL A 87 -1.20 -9.54 10.28
CA VAL A 87 -0.88 -10.26 11.51
C VAL A 87 -0.30 -9.34 12.59
N ASP A 88 -0.39 -9.78 13.84
CA ASP A 88 0.28 -9.16 14.98
C ASP A 88 1.74 -9.63 15.11
N GLU A 89 2.43 -9.13 16.14
CA GLU A 89 3.85 -9.47 16.41
C GLU A 89 4.10 -10.95 16.76
N THR A 90 3.06 -11.75 16.92
CA THR A 90 3.13 -13.20 17.15
C THR A 90 2.77 -14.02 15.91
N ASP A 91 2.64 -13.35 14.74
CA ASP A 91 2.19 -13.94 13.47
C ASP A 91 0.74 -14.48 13.51
N LYS A 92 -0.10 -13.92 14.39
CA LYS A 92 -1.52 -14.25 14.49
C LYS A 92 -2.34 -13.31 13.61
N CYS A 93 -3.16 -13.87 12.73
CA CYS A 93 -4.04 -13.08 11.87
C CYS A 93 -5.04 -12.25 12.68
N TYR A 94 -5.22 -11.01 12.26
CA TYR A 94 -6.31 -10.18 12.73
C TYR A 94 -7.65 -10.67 12.16
N LEU A 95 -8.68 -10.73 13.01
CA LEU A 95 -10.00 -11.23 12.61
C LEU A 95 -10.96 -10.12 12.16
N GLU A 96 -10.66 -8.88 12.49
CA GLU A 96 -11.49 -7.71 12.18
C GLU A 96 -11.44 -7.30 10.71
N GLY A 97 -10.43 -7.74 9.99
CA GLY A 97 -10.15 -7.41 8.58
C GLY A 97 -8.84 -6.65 8.40
N THR A 98 -8.50 -6.40 7.15
CA THR A 98 -7.23 -5.78 6.75
C THR A 98 -7.44 -4.55 5.86
N PRO A 99 -6.53 -3.57 5.92
CA PRO A 99 -5.38 -3.43 6.82
C PRO A 99 -5.84 -3.14 8.25
N ASN A 100 -5.44 -4.00 9.20
CA ASN A 100 -5.97 -3.91 10.56
C ASN A 100 -5.63 -2.57 11.23
N GLY A 101 -6.64 -1.97 11.90
CA GLY A 101 -6.53 -0.66 12.54
C GLY A 101 -6.43 0.53 11.60
N LEU A 102 -6.32 0.30 10.28
CA LEU A 102 -6.20 1.37 9.27
C LEU A 102 -7.39 1.45 8.31
N MET A 103 -8.35 0.53 8.41
CA MET A 103 -9.50 0.48 7.48
C MET A 103 -10.29 1.79 7.44
N GLU A 104 -10.54 2.40 8.60
CA GLU A 104 -11.21 3.69 8.67
C GLU A 104 -10.37 4.81 8.06
N ALA A 105 -9.08 4.89 8.41
CA ALA A 105 -8.18 5.92 7.91
C ALA A 105 -7.95 5.81 6.39
N ALA A 106 -7.87 4.60 5.86
CA ALA A 106 -7.73 4.34 4.43
C ALA A 106 -9.07 4.39 3.65
N GLY A 107 -10.21 4.28 4.36
CA GLY A 107 -11.55 4.24 3.75
C GLY A 107 -11.80 3.00 2.90
N ILE A 108 -11.14 1.89 3.23
CA ILE A 108 -11.24 0.63 2.50
C ILE A 108 -11.18 -0.57 3.44
N ARG A 109 -11.62 -1.73 2.93
CA ARG A 109 -11.41 -3.04 3.53
C ARG A 109 -11.00 -4.03 2.45
N THR A 110 -9.97 -4.81 2.69
CA THR A 110 -9.59 -5.91 1.79
C THR A 110 -10.56 -7.07 1.96
N GLU A 111 -11.10 -7.55 0.85
CA GLU A 111 -12.03 -8.70 0.79
C GLU A 111 -11.32 -9.97 0.33
N GLU A 112 -10.45 -9.84 -0.66
CA GLU A 112 -9.79 -10.97 -1.31
C GLU A 112 -8.41 -10.58 -1.82
N ILE A 113 -7.56 -11.55 -2.03
CA ILE A 113 -6.21 -11.37 -2.56
C ILE A 113 -6.02 -12.37 -3.69
N ASP A 114 -5.72 -11.83 -4.87
CA ASP A 114 -5.37 -12.61 -6.05
C ASP A 114 -3.83 -12.66 -6.20
N ALA A 115 -3.30 -13.86 -6.20
CA ALA A 115 -1.88 -14.12 -6.41
C ALA A 115 -1.63 -14.53 -7.86
N LEU A 116 -1.07 -13.63 -8.63
CA LEU A 116 -0.78 -13.84 -10.04
C LEU A 116 0.40 -14.81 -10.23
N TYR A 117 0.31 -15.67 -11.22
CA TYR A 117 1.46 -16.45 -11.68
C TYR A 117 2.52 -15.54 -12.35
N ASP A 118 3.76 -16.02 -12.45
CA ASP A 118 4.89 -15.22 -12.99
C ASP A 118 4.69 -14.72 -14.43
N TRP A 119 3.86 -15.42 -15.21
CA TRP A 119 3.49 -15.05 -16.59
C TRP A 119 2.24 -14.19 -16.68
N GLU A 120 1.57 -13.92 -15.57
CA GLU A 120 0.35 -13.11 -15.50
C GLU A 120 0.66 -11.67 -15.07
N GLU A 121 -0.20 -10.79 -15.50
CA GLU A 121 -0.18 -9.38 -15.14
C GLU A 121 -1.58 -8.78 -15.21
N ASN A 122 -1.85 -7.81 -14.37
CA ASN A 122 -3.00 -6.93 -14.49
C ASN A 122 -2.53 -5.51 -14.82
N HIS A 123 -3.44 -4.58 -15.00
CA HIS A 123 -3.15 -3.19 -15.30
C HIS A 123 -3.90 -2.27 -14.34
N ALA A 124 -3.24 -1.20 -13.92
CA ALA A 124 -3.85 -0.10 -13.21
C ALA A 124 -4.19 1.02 -14.21
N ILE A 125 -5.49 1.26 -14.39
CA ILE A 125 -6.04 2.25 -15.33
C ILE A 125 -6.48 3.46 -14.53
N PRO A 126 -6.02 4.69 -14.85
CA PRO A 126 -6.39 5.90 -14.15
C PRO A 126 -7.87 6.22 -14.26
N GLU A 127 -8.48 6.71 -13.18
CA GLU A 127 -9.79 7.36 -13.21
C GLU A 127 -9.69 8.76 -13.81
N ALA A 128 -10.60 9.06 -14.72
CA ALA A 128 -10.66 10.37 -15.36
C ALA A 128 -11.02 11.46 -14.33
N GLY A 129 -10.20 12.50 -14.28
CA GLY A 129 -10.45 13.64 -13.38
C GLY A 129 -9.98 13.45 -11.94
N SER A 130 -9.23 12.38 -11.65
CA SER A 130 -8.59 12.22 -10.32
C SER A 130 -7.68 13.41 -10.01
N HIS A 131 -7.62 13.81 -8.74
CA HIS A 131 -6.83 14.98 -8.32
C HIS A 131 -5.31 14.82 -8.56
N LEU A 132 -4.80 13.60 -8.65
CA LEU A 132 -3.39 13.35 -8.96
C LEU A 132 -3.05 13.58 -10.44
N GLY A 133 -4.03 13.62 -11.35
CA GLY A 133 -3.80 13.83 -12.77
C GLY A 133 -2.89 12.76 -13.42
N ILE A 134 -2.85 11.55 -12.84
CA ILE A 134 -2.18 10.41 -13.45
C ILE A 134 -2.93 10.03 -14.72
N SER A 135 -2.23 9.85 -15.82
CA SER A 135 -2.82 9.52 -17.13
C SER A 135 -2.26 8.24 -17.75
N ASN A 136 -1.18 7.70 -17.21
CA ASN A 136 -0.54 6.49 -17.71
C ASN A 136 -1.19 5.23 -17.10
N VAL A 137 -1.23 4.16 -17.88
CA VAL A 137 -1.57 2.82 -17.42
C VAL A 137 -0.29 2.14 -16.95
N TYR A 138 -0.36 1.44 -15.81
CA TYR A 138 0.78 0.73 -15.23
C TYR A 138 0.50 -0.74 -15.05
N THR A 139 1.55 -1.55 -15.07
CA THR A 139 1.47 -3.00 -14.85
C THR A 139 1.43 -3.32 -13.36
N CYS A 140 0.55 -4.27 -12.99
CA CYS A 140 0.50 -4.92 -11.69
C CYS A 140 0.94 -6.37 -11.82
N LYS A 141 1.74 -6.86 -10.88
CA LYS A 141 2.24 -8.25 -10.83
C LYS A 141 2.11 -8.82 -9.43
N ASN A 142 2.48 -10.06 -9.27
CA ASN A 142 2.59 -10.78 -8.00
C ASN A 142 1.29 -10.85 -7.19
N LEU A 143 0.86 -9.75 -6.60
CA LEU A 143 -0.33 -9.68 -5.75
C LEU A 143 -1.24 -8.52 -6.14
N CYS A 144 -2.54 -8.81 -6.20
CA CYS A 144 -3.61 -7.86 -6.41
C CYS A 144 -4.63 -8.02 -5.28
N GLU A 145 -4.79 -7.03 -4.42
CA GLU A 145 -5.85 -7.00 -3.40
C GLU A 145 -7.14 -6.44 -3.99
N LEU A 146 -8.25 -7.11 -3.67
CA LEU A 146 -9.58 -6.68 -4.01
C LEU A 146 -10.20 -6.00 -2.80
N VAL A 147 -10.35 -4.69 -2.87
CA VAL A 147 -10.86 -3.89 -1.76
C VAL A 147 -12.30 -3.45 -1.98
N GLU A 148 -13.06 -3.41 -0.90
CA GLU A 148 -14.31 -2.66 -0.78
C GLU A 148 -14.00 -1.24 -0.31
N VAL A 149 -14.57 -0.25 -0.96
CA VAL A 149 -14.40 1.16 -0.62
C VAL A 149 -15.59 1.63 0.20
N SER A 150 -15.33 2.17 1.39
CA SER A 150 -16.36 2.77 2.22
C SER A 150 -16.56 4.26 1.90
N ASP A 151 -15.49 5.04 1.93
CA ASP A 151 -15.53 6.49 1.71
C ASP A 151 -14.23 7.07 1.12
N ALA A 152 -13.33 6.23 0.60
CA ALA A 152 -12.16 6.69 -0.13
C ALA A 152 -12.51 7.08 -1.58
N GLU A 153 -11.76 8.00 -2.14
CA GLU A 153 -11.74 8.30 -3.57
C GLU A 153 -10.98 7.20 -4.32
N VAL A 154 -11.53 6.67 -5.41
CA VAL A 154 -10.83 5.73 -6.28
C VAL A 154 -10.05 6.53 -7.32
N LEU A 155 -8.74 6.32 -7.39
CA LEU A 155 -7.84 7.03 -8.30
C LEU A 155 -7.46 6.19 -9.52
N MET A 156 -7.41 4.87 -9.37
CA MET A 156 -7.12 3.92 -10.45
C MET A 156 -7.90 2.62 -10.24
N ARG A 157 -8.17 1.90 -11.34
CA ARG A 157 -8.89 0.63 -11.33
C ARG A 157 -8.13 -0.47 -12.07
N TYR A 158 -8.38 -1.72 -11.66
CA TYR A 158 -7.88 -2.89 -12.40
C TYR A 158 -8.48 -2.96 -13.81
N GLY A 159 -7.67 -3.30 -14.79
CA GLY A 159 -8.04 -3.35 -16.20
C GLY A 159 -8.41 -4.71 -16.73
N LYS A 160 -8.03 -5.78 -16.04
CA LYS A 160 -8.20 -7.18 -16.49
C LYS A 160 -8.82 -8.05 -15.41
N ASP A 161 -9.13 -9.29 -15.80
CA ASP A 161 -9.64 -10.36 -14.98
C ASP A 161 -11.08 -10.15 -14.48
N PHE A 162 -11.59 -11.09 -13.66
CA PHE A 162 -12.95 -11.06 -13.11
C PHE A 162 -13.19 -9.83 -12.21
N TYR A 163 -12.14 -9.21 -11.72
CA TYR A 163 -12.18 -7.99 -10.90
C TYR A 163 -11.85 -6.70 -11.67
N ALA A 164 -11.87 -6.74 -13.02
CA ALA A 164 -11.73 -5.51 -13.81
C ALA A 164 -12.73 -4.44 -13.37
N GLY A 165 -12.24 -3.21 -13.21
CA GLY A 165 -13.05 -2.09 -12.69
C GLY A 165 -13.03 -1.95 -11.16
N ARG A 166 -12.51 -2.91 -10.40
CA ARG A 166 -12.30 -2.74 -8.95
C ARG A 166 -11.12 -1.78 -8.64
N PRO A 167 -11.11 -1.13 -7.48
CA PRO A 167 -10.06 -0.17 -7.12
C PRO A 167 -8.67 -0.81 -7.04
N VAL A 168 -7.64 -0.11 -7.52
CA VAL A 168 -6.23 -0.49 -7.37
C VAL A 168 -5.40 0.59 -6.67
N LEU A 169 -5.85 1.83 -6.72
CA LEU A 169 -5.28 2.94 -5.95
C LEU A 169 -6.43 3.77 -5.39
N THR A 170 -6.40 4.01 -4.09
CA THR A 170 -7.39 4.84 -3.41
C THR A 170 -6.73 5.96 -2.63
N HIS A 171 -7.52 6.98 -2.31
CA HIS A 171 -7.12 8.12 -1.49
C HIS A 171 -8.23 8.52 -0.53
N LYS A 172 -7.86 8.89 0.68
CA LYS A 172 -8.77 9.52 1.64
C LYS A 172 -8.07 10.67 2.36
N ALA A 173 -8.75 11.81 2.46
CA ALA A 173 -8.37 12.84 3.42
C ALA A 173 -8.71 12.34 4.83
N TYR A 174 -7.73 12.35 5.72
CA TYR A 174 -7.90 11.87 7.09
C TYR A 174 -7.29 12.87 8.09
N GLY A 175 -8.13 13.45 8.94
CA GLY A 175 -7.72 14.55 9.79
C GLY A 175 -7.23 15.75 8.96
N LYS A 176 -5.97 16.13 9.13
CA LYS A 176 -5.32 17.21 8.36
C LYS A 176 -4.45 16.70 7.22
N GLY A 177 -4.28 15.38 7.10
CA GLY A 177 -3.39 14.75 6.13
C GLY A 177 -4.13 13.85 5.14
N HIS A 178 -3.39 12.97 4.55
CA HIS A 178 -3.83 12.12 3.44
C HIS A 178 -3.40 10.68 3.64
N VAL A 179 -4.27 9.74 3.28
CA VAL A 179 -3.96 8.31 3.24
C VAL A 179 -4.17 7.81 1.82
N TYR A 180 -3.15 7.19 1.26
CA TYR A 180 -3.21 6.47 -0.01
C TYR A 180 -3.04 4.98 0.25
N TYR A 181 -3.83 4.17 -0.45
CA TYR A 181 -3.69 2.72 -0.42
C TYR A 181 -3.45 2.17 -1.83
N VAL A 182 -2.31 1.48 -1.99
CA VAL A 182 -1.89 0.85 -3.25
C VAL A 182 -2.20 -0.64 -3.16
N CYS A 183 -3.25 -1.10 -3.85
CA CYS A 183 -3.80 -2.45 -3.69
C CYS A 183 -3.01 -3.54 -4.43
N ALA A 184 -1.95 -3.21 -5.17
CA ALA A 184 -1.21 -4.18 -5.97
C ALA A 184 0.29 -3.92 -5.99
N ASP A 185 1.06 -4.96 -6.34
CA ASP A 185 2.48 -4.80 -6.68
C ASP A 185 2.63 -4.08 -8.01
N MET A 186 2.82 -2.76 -7.91
CA MET A 186 2.96 -1.88 -9.06
C MET A 186 4.38 -1.86 -9.59
N GLU A 187 4.52 -1.62 -10.89
CA GLU A 187 5.83 -1.41 -11.50
C GLU A 187 6.53 -0.14 -11.03
N GLN A 188 7.85 -0.06 -11.21
CA GLN A 188 8.68 1.08 -10.78
C GLN A 188 8.20 2.43 -11.32
N ALA A 189 7.76 2.48 -12.59
CA ALA A 189 7.31 3.70 -13.26
C ALA A 189 6.08 4.33 -12.57
N PHE A 190 5.19 3.50 -11.99
CA PHE A 190 4.07 3.99 -11.19
C PHE A 190 4.56 4.83 -10.00
N TYR A 191 5.46 4.30 -9.19
CA TYR A 191 5.95 5.00 -7.99
C TYR A 191 6.69 6.28 -8.35
N GLU A 192 7.41 6.30 -9.47
CA GLU A 192 8.11 7.51 -9.94
C GLU A 192 7.14 8.62 -10.36
N ASP A 193 6.03 8.27 -11.01
CA ASP A 193 4.99 9.25 -11.36
C ASP A 193 4.17 9.64 -10.12
N PHE A 194 3.74 8.68 -9.32
CA PHE A 194 2.94 8.88 -8.11
C PHE A 194 3.60 9.84 -7.11
N TYR A 195 4.84 9.56 -6.69
CA TYR A 195 5.58 10.44 -5.76
C TYR A 195 6.04 11.77 -6.38
N GLY A 196 5.84 11.97 -7.66
CA GLY A 196 6.02 13.27 -8.29
C GLY A 196 4.79 14.17 -8.17
N ARG A 197 3.66 13.62 -7.69
CA ARG A 197 2.36 14.28 -7.63
C ARG A 197 1.77 14.35 -6.21
N THR A 198 2.24 13.51 -5.31
CA THR A 198 1.98 13.55 -3.87
C THR A 198 3.05 14.36 -3.14
#